data_fe3675fa71a506e476ad2ed881a83f1b
#
_entry.id   fe3675fa71a506e476ad2ed881a83f1b
#
_cell.length_a   1.000
_cell.length_b   1.000
_cell.length_c   1.000
_cell.angle_alpha   90.00
_cell.angle_beta   90.00
_cell.angle_gamma   90.00
#
_symmetry.space_group_name_H-M   'P 1'
#
loop_
_entity.id
_entity.type
_entity.pdbx_description
1 polymer ?
#
loop_
_entity_poly.entity_id
_entity_poly.type
_entity_poly.pdbx_seq_one_letter_code
_entity_poly.pdbx_strand_id
1 'polypeptide(L)'
;MIKGLHHNAYRCRDAEQTRRFYEDFLGLRLVNAFRIDTTMTGRKTGAGVLHVFFQLDDGSCLAFFEAPDMPFEFKDQHDFDLHIALEVEPDILERMLAKGRAEGREVRGPSDHKFIRSIYFRDPNGYVIELTAKVPGHEADMDPTRNHARAVLEEWQAAKAQARPA
;
A
#
# COMPACT_ATOMS: atom_id res chain seq x y z
N MET A 1 -11.50 6.80 20.42
CA MET A 1 -10.24 7.24 19.76
C MET A 1 -9.76 6.10 18.88
N ILE A 2 -9.36 6.39 17.64
CA ILE A 2 -8.77 5.39 16.71
C ILE A 2 -7.37 5.07 17.23
N LYS A 3 -7.04 3.76 17.36
CA LYS A 3 -5.76 3.32 17.93
C LYS A 3 -4.67 3.12 16.87
N GLY A 4 -5.04 2.74 15.66
CA GLY A 4 -4.12 2.42 14.57
C GLY A 4 -4.82 1.75 13.40
N LEU A 5 -4.05 1.36 12.40
CA LEU A 5 -4.56 0.55 11.28
C LEU A 5 -4.64 -0.91 11.75
N HIS A 6 -5.82 -1.55 11.62
CA HIS A 6 -5.96 -2.97 11.85
C HIS A 6 -5.62 -3.74 10.57
N HIS A 7 -6.30 -3.43 9.48
CA HIS A 7 -5.99 -3.91 8.13
C HIS A 7 -6.65 -3.02 7.09
N ASN A 8 -6.10 -3.02 5.89
CA ASN A 8 -6.78 -2.61 4.68
C ASN A 8 -7.05 -3.84 3.82
N ALA A 9 -8.01 -3.77 2.91
CA ALA A 9 -8.38 -4.90 2.08
C ALA A 9 -8.56 -4.51 0.62
N TYR A 10 -7.96 -5.29 -0.26
CA TYR A 10 -7.94 -5.08 -1.70
C TYR A 10 -8.42 -6.33 -2.43
N ARG A 11 -8.76 -6.18 -3.70
CA ARG A 11 -8.99 -7.32 -4.59
C ARG A 11 -7.66 -7.84 -5.12
N CYS A 12 -7.51 -9.17 -5.19
CA CYS A 12 -6.45 -9.80 -5.97
C CYS A 12 -7.05 -10.72 -7.05
N ARG A 13 -6.25 -10.95 -8.08
CA ARG A 13 -6.59 -11.87 -9.16
C ARG A 13 -6.44 -13.32 -8.70
N ASP A 14 -5.37 -13.59 -7.96
CA ASP A 14 -4.95 -14.90 -7.51
C ASP A 14 -4.22 -14.75 -6.17
N ALA A 15 -4.69 -15.46 -5.15
CA ALA A 15 -4.16 -15.34 -3.79
C ALA A 15 -2.74 -15.93 -3.66
N GLU A 16 -2.43 -17.00 -4.39
CA GLU A 16 -1.08 -17.58 -4.35
C GLU A 16 -0.06 -16.70 -5.07
N GLN A 17 -0.42 -16.09 -6.19
CA GLN A 17 0.43 -15.11 -6.86
C GLN A 17 0.68 -13.90 -5.95
N THR A 18 -0.36 -13.46 -5.24
CA THR A 18 -0.28 -12.38 -4.25
C THR A 18 0.61 -12.77 -3.07
N ARG A 19 0.46 -14.00 -2.53
CA ARG A 19 1.31 -14.53 -1.47
C ARG A 19 2.80 -14.52 -1.85
N ARG A 20 3.14 -14.97 -3.06
CA ARG A 20 4.53 -14.96 -3.54
C ARG A 20 5.13 -13.56 -3.56
N PHE A 21 4.34 -12.54 -3.84
CA PHE A 21 4.82 -11.17 -3.80
C PHE A 21 4.96 -10.66 -2.36
N TYR A 22 3.92 -10.80 -1.53
CA TYR A 22 3.93 -10.22 -0.19
C TYR A 22 4.73 -11.04 0.81
N GLU A 23 4.71 -12.36 0.74
CA GLU A 23 5.45 -13.22 1.65
C GLU A 23 6.86 -13.55 1.13
N ASP A 24 6.99 -14.16 -0.05
CA ASP A 24 8.30 -14.64 -0.52
C ASP A 24 9.22 -13.48 -0.97
N PHE A 25 8.67 -12.43 -1.58
CA PHE A 25 9.45 -11.30 -2.05
C PHE A 25 9.60 -10.19 -1.00
N LEU A 26 8.51 -9.67 -0.42
CA LEU A 26 8.56 -8.59 0.58
C LEU A 26 8.89 -9.08 2.00
N GLY A 27 8.62 -10.35 2.33
CA GLY A 27 8.91 -10.95 3.63
C GLY A 27 7.79 -10.80 4.68
N LEU A 28 6.59 -10.37 4.29
CA LEU A 28 5.44 -10.33 5.18
C LEU A 28 4.93 -11.75 5.45
N ARG A 29 4.47 -12.03 6.68
CA ARG A 29 3.96 -13.36 7.02
C ARG A 29 2.49 -13.50 6.66
N LEU A 30 2.11 -14.58 5.96
CA LEU A 30 0.70 -14.98 5.86
C LEU A 30 0.23 -15.47 7.24
N VAL A 31 -0.61 -14.69 7.92
CA VAL A 31 -1.05 -14.98 9.29
C VAL A 31 -2.48 -15.48 9.38
N ASN A 32 -3.29 -15.24 8.36
CA ASN A 32 -4.66 -15.75 8.33
C ASN A 32 -5.15 -15.92 6.89
N ALA A 33 -5.97 -16.93 6.68
CA ALA A 33 -6.70 -17.17 5.44
C ALA A 33 -8.03 -17.87 5.77
N PHE A 34 -9.13 -17.35 5.28
CA PHE A 34 -10.42 -17.99 5.45
C PHE A 34 -11.35 -17.76 4.26
N ARG A 35 -12.27 -18.70 4.11
CA ARG A 35 -13.24 -18.71 3.03
C ARG A 35 -14.52 -18.01 3.45
N ILE A 36 -15.10 -17.23 2.55
CA ILE A 36 -16.39 -16.56 2.71
C ILE A 36 -17.33 -17.14 1.67
N ASP A 37 -18.31 -17.93 2.13
CA ASP A 37 -19.27 -18.59 1.26
C ASP A 37 -20.61 -17.82 1.15
N THR A 38 -20.80 -16.83 2.02
CA THR A 38 -22.00 -15.98 2.05
C THR A 38 -21.60 -14.53 2.34
N THR A 39 -22.09 -13.59 1.53
CA THR A 39 -21.88 -12.16 1.77
C THR A 39 -22.59 -11.68 3.03
N MET A 40 -22.22 -10.49 3.54
CA MET A 40 -22.90 -9.84 4.68
C MET A 40 -24.41 -9.63 4.45
N THR A 41 -24.85 -9.57 3.19
CA THR A 41 -26.28 -9.47 2.80
C THR A 41 -26.94 -10.82 2.64
N GLY A 42 -26.29 -11.93 3.01
CA GLY A 42 -26.84 -13.28 2.95
C GLY A 42 -26.80 -13.94 1.57
N ARG A 43 -26.22 -13.31 0.56
CA ARG A 43 -26.10 -13.88 -0.79
C ARG A 43 -24.94 -14.88 -0.83
N LYS A 44 -25.19 -16.09 -1.36
CA LYS A 44 -24.13 -17.08 -1.61
C LYS A 44 -23.14 -16.55 -2.65
N THR A 45 -21.85 -16.85 -2.43
CA THR A 45 -20.73 -16.42 -3.27
C THR A 45 -20.27 -17.51 -4.25
N GLY A 46 -21.17 -18.31 -4.81
CA GLY A 46 -20.81 -19.32 -5.81
C GLY A 46 -19.60 -20.17 -5.42
N ALA A 47 -18.44 -19.95 -6.07
CA ALA A 47 -17.17 -20.63 -5.76
C ALA A 47 -16.57 -20.22 -4.40
N GLY A 48 -17.14 -19.23 -3.73
CA GLY A 48 -16.62 -18.64 -2.49
C GLY A 48 -15.63 -17.50 -2.78
N VAL A 49 -15.28 -16.79 -1.71
CA VAL A 49 -14.26 -15.74 -1.73
C VAL A 49 -13.19 -16.12 -0.70
N LEU A 50 -11.92 -16.14 -1.11
CA LEU A 50 -10.83 -16.34 -0.17
C LEU A 50 -10.35 -14.96 0.35
N HIS A 51 -10.21 -14.83 1.66
CA HIS A 51 -9.65 -13.65 2.31
C HIS A 51 -8.34 -14.02 3.00
N VAL A 52 -7.24 -13.35 2.63
CA VAL A 52 -5.89 -13.61 3.14
C VAL A 52 -5.31 -12.36 3.78
N PHE A 53 -4.44 -12.55 4.80
CA PHE A 53 -3.86 -11.47 5.60
C PHE A 53 -2.34 -11.63 5.69
N PHE A 54 -1.59 -10.60 5.29
CA PHE A 54 -0.14 -10.51 5.41
C PHE A 54 0.21 -9.48 6.47
N GLN A 55 0.89 -9.92 7.54
CA GLN A 55 1.11 -9.11 8.74
C GLN A 55 2.41 -8.31 8.65
N LEU A 56 2.33 -7.04 9.06
CA LEU A 56 3.44 -6.15 9.32
C LEU A 56 3.94 -6.32 10.77
N ASP A 57 5.13 -5.78 11.08
CA ASP A 57 5.74 -5.91 12.42
C ASP A 57 4.96 -5.23 13.54
N ASP A 58 4.17 -4.19 13.21
CA ASP A 58 3.28 -3.53 14.18
C ASP A 58 1.97 -4.28 14.45
N GLY A 59 1.78 -5.44 13.81
CA GLY A 59 0.59 -6.28 13.92
C GLY A 59 -0.56 -5.91 12.99
N SER A 60 -0.47 -4.78 12.27
CA SER A 60 -1.42 -4.46 11.20
C SER A 60 -1.25 -5.40 10.00
N CYS A 61 -2.24 -5.44 9.10
CA CYS A 61 -2.18 -6.35 7.97
C CYS A 61 -2.54 -5.68 6.64
N LEU A 62 -1.89 -6.13 5.58
CA LEU A 62 -2.39 -6.02 4.22
C LEU A 62 -3.26 -7.26 3.93
N ALA A 63 -4.50 -7.03 3.52
CA ALA A 63 -5.44 -8.11 3.28
C ALA A 63 -5.94 -8.09 1.82
N PHE A 64 -6.24 -9.30 1.30
CA PHE A 64 -6.69 -9.44 -0.08
C PHE A 64 -7.87 -10.38 -0.18
N PHE A 65 -8.77 -10.05 -1.13
CA PHE A 65 -9.87 -10.90 -1.52
C PHE A 65 -9.63 -11.47 -2.93
N GLU A 66 -9.57 -12.80 -3.03
CA GLU A 66 -9.75 -13.50 -4.29
C GLU A 66 -11.22 -13.92 -4.41
N ALA A 67 -11.88 -13.48 -5.47
CA ALA A 67 -13.28 -13.82 -5.75
C ALA A 67 -13.38 -14.32 -7.21
N PRO A 68 -13.27 -15.64 -7.44
CA PRO A 68 -13.17 -16.23 -8.78
C PRO A 68 -14.35 -15.92 -9.69
N ASP A 69 -15.55 -15.80 -9.12
CA ASP A 69 -16.79 -15.52 -9.87
C ASP A 69 -16.97 -14.04 -10.24
N MET A 70 -16.02 -13.19 -9.84
CA MET A 70 -16.08 -11.75 -10.12
C MET A 70 -14.92 -11.35 -11.02
N PRO A 71 -15.17 -10.68 -12.16
CA PRO A 71 -14.10 -10.20 -13.02
C PRO A 71 -13.04 -9.41 -12.26
N PHE A 72 -11.78 -9.64 -12.59
CA PHE A 72 -10.65 -8.89 -12.06
C PHE A 72 -9.95 -8.15 -13.20
N GLU A 73 -9.86 -6.84 -13.06
CA GLU A 73 -9.07 -6.00 -13.93
C GLU A 73 -7.77 -5.62 -13.23
N PHE A 74 -6.65 -5.71 -13.96
CA PHE A 74 -5.35 -5.24 -13.48
C PHE A 74 -5.47 -3.74 -13.14
N LYS A 75 -4.97 -3.33 -11.97
CA LYS A 75 -5.30 -2.01 -11.43
C LYS A 75 -4.57 -0.87 -12.13
N ASP A 76 -3.43 -1.12 -12.74
CA ASP A 76 -2.62 -0.13 -13.50
C ASP A 76 -2.70 1.29 -12.91
N GLN A 77 -2.59 1.38 -11.61
CA GLN A 77 -2.96 2.53 -10.83
C GLN A 77 -1.86 3.58 -10.84
N HIS A 78 -2.25 4.86 -10.96
CA HIS A 78 -1.31 5.97 -10.77
C HIS A 78 -0.99 6.15 -9.28
N ASP A 79 0.26 6.49 -8.96
CA ASP A 79 0.75 6.63 -7.58
C ASP A 79 -0.08 7.65 -6.76
N PHE A 80 -0.61 8.69 -7.43
CA PHE A 80 -1.44 9.71 -6.77
C PHE A 80 -2.87 9.26 -6.48
N ASP A 81 -3.35 8.22 -7.17
CA ASP A 81 -4.67 7.66 -6.90
C ASP A 81 -4.63 6.72 -5.70
N LEU A 82 -3.62 5.85 -5.65
CA LEU A 82 -3.36 4.95 -4.54
C LEU A 82 -1.94 4.40 -4.61
N HIS A 83 -1.22 4.47 -3.52
CA HIS A 83 -0.07 3.62 -3.22
C HIS A 83 -0.12 3.16 -1.78
N ILE A 84 0.54 2.05 -1.50
CA ILE A 84 0.65 1.49 -0.15
C ILE A 84 2.10 1.70 0.29
N ALA A 85 2.32 2.63 1.21
CA ALA A 85 3.64 2.91 1.75
C ALA A 85 3.90 2.07 3.00
N LEU A 86 4.97 1.30 2.98
CA LEU A 86 5.43 0.44 4.06
C LEU A 86 6.78 0.98 4.58
N GLU A 87 6.84 1.26 5.87
CA GLU A 87 8.07 1.71 6.51
C GLU A 87 9.09 0.57 6.62
N VAL A 88 10.33 0.87 6.28
CA VAL A 88 11.47 -0.06 6.39
C VAL A 88 12.70 0.67 6.90
N GLU A 89 13.67 -0.07 7.44
CA GLU A 89 14.98 0.49 7.76
C GLU A 89 15.74 0.91 6.50
N PRO A 90 16.60 1.94 6.56
CA PRO A 90 17.29 2.49 5.38
C PRO A 90 18.09 1.47 4.57
N ASP A 91 18.75 0.50 5.21
CA ASP A 91 19.51 -0.55 4.54
C ASP A 91 18.60 -1.53 3.76
N ILE A 92 17.35 -1.68 4.19
CA ILE A 92 16.36 -2.50 3.50
C ILE A 92 16.01 -1.91 2.13
N LEU A 93 15.95 -0.58 1.98
CA LEU A 93 15.67 0.03 0.68
C LEU A 93 16.68 -0.41 -0.38
N GLU A 94 17.98 -0.35 -0.06
CA GLU A 94 19.04 -0.70 -1.01
C GLU A 94 18.99 -2.20 -1.33
N ARG A 95 18.81 -3.04 -0.32
CA ARG A 95 18.69 -4.50 -0.50
C ARG A 95 17.49 -4.87 -1.36
N MET A 96 16.33 -4.26 -1.10
CA MET A 96 15.12 -4.53 -1.86
C MET A 96 15.17 -3.98 -3.28
N LEU A 97 15.82 -2.83 -3.49
CA LEU A 97 16.09 -2.30 -4.83
C LEU A 97 16.94 -3.28 -5.65
N ALA A 98 18.03 -3.79 -5.06
CA ALA A 98 18.89 -4.78 -5.69
C ALA A 98 18.15 -6.10 -5.96
N LYS A 99 17.40 -6.61 -4.99
CA LYS A 99 16.59 -7.84 -5.11
C LYS A 99 15.56 -7.71 -6.23
N GLY A 100 14.81 -6.60 -6.26
CA GLY A 100 13.79 -6.37 -7.29
C GLY A 100 14.38 -6.33 -8.70
N ARG A 101 15.51 -5.64 -8.87
CA ARG A 101 16.23 -5.62 -10.16
C ARG A 101 16.74 -7.00 -10.57
N ALA A 102 17.32 -7.74 -9.65
CA ALA A 102 17.83 -9.09 -9.91
C ALA A 102 16.71 -10.08 -10.31
N GLU A 103 15.50 -9.90 -9.77
CA GLU A 103 14.33 -10.70 -10.11
C GLU A 103 13.55 -10.16 -11.33
N GLY A 104 14.05 -9.11 -12.00
CA GLY A 104 13.39 -8.52 -13.18
C GLY A 104 12.05 -7.85 -12.87
N ARG A 105 11.82 -7.41 -11.65
CA ARG A 105 10.59 -6.72 -11.27
C ARG A 105 10.61 -5.27 -11.71
N GLU A 106 9.43 -4.70 -12.01
CA GLU A 106 9.29 -3.26 -12.14
C GLU A 106 9.65 -2.59 -10.80
N VAL A 107 10.70 -1.79 -10.81
CA VAL A 107 11.13 -1.04 -9.63
C VAL A 107 11.56 0.37 -10.03
N ARG A 108 11.07 1.38 -9.29
CA ARG A 108 11.41 2.80 -9.49
C ARG A 108 12.04 3.36 -8.21
N GLY A 109 12.84 4.39 -8.38
CA GLY A 109 13.57 5.07 -7.30
C GLY A 109 15.06 4.70 -7.28
N PRO A 110 15.82 5.08 -6.23
CA PRO A 110 15.31 5.75 -5.03
C PRO A 110 14.85 7.17 -5.30
N SER A 111 13.74 7.58 -4.65
CA SER A 111 13.21 8.95 -4.68
C SER A 111 13.42 9.61 -3.32
N ASP A 112 13.87 10.88 -3.33
CA ASP A 112 14.03 11.69 -2.14
C ASP A 112 12.83 12.63 -1.99
N HIS A 113 12.08 12.48 -0.92
CA HIS A 113 10.93 13.31 -0.56
C HIS A 113 11.25 14.28 0.59
N LYS A 114 12.53 14.51 0.88
CA LYS A 114 13.08 15.36 1.96
C LYS A 114 12.99 14.72 3.34
N PHE A 115 11.81 14.24 3.75
CA PHE A 115 11.58 13.63 5.07
C PHE A 115 11.56 12.10 5.05
N ILE A 116 11.52 11.50 3.84
CA ILE A 116 11.61 10.06 3.59
C ILE A 116 12.36 9.79 2.27
N ARG A 117 12.91 8.60 2.15
CA ARG A 117 13.44 8.05 0.87
C ARG A 117 12.66 6.80 0.52
N SER A 118 12.32 6.65 -0.76
CA SER A 118 11.39 5.62 -1.20
C SER A 118 11.84 4.89 -2.45
N ILE A 119 11.45 3.62 -2.57
CA ILE A 119 11.44 2.84 -3.80
C ILE A 119 10.04 2.28 -4.02
N TYR A 120 9.69 2.02 -5.27
CA TYR A 120 8.35 1.63 -5.66
C TYR A 120 8.38 0.35 -6.47
N PHE A 121 7.47 -0.56 -6.15
CA PHE A 121 7.20 -1.77 -6.91
C PHE A 121 5.76 -1.74 -7.42
N ARG A 122 5.50 -2.52 -8.47
CA ARG A 122 4.13 -2.85 -8.85
C ARG A 122 3.87 -4.30 -8.48
N ASP A 123 2.81 -4.53 -7.70
CA ASP A 123 2.42 -5.87 -7.32
C ASP A 123 1.73 -6.61 -8.49
N PRO A 124 1.51 -7.94 -8.41
CA PRO A 124 0.90 -8.70 -9.49
C PRO A 124 -0.57 -8.32 -9.80
N ASN A 125 -1.20 -7.52 -8.96
CA ASN A 125 -2.55 -7.01 -9.14
C ASN A 125 -2.60 -5.61 -9.77
N GLY A 126 -1.44 -4.93 -9.86
CA GLY A 126 -1.30 -3.58 -10.39
C GLY A 126 -1.28 -2.48 -9.33
N TYR A 127 -1.26 -2.83 -8.04
CA TYR A 127 -1.11 -1.85 -6.95
C TYR A 127 0.34 -1.38 -6.84
N VAL A 128 0.50 -0.10 -6.55
CA VAL A 128 1.82 0.48 -6.27
C VAL A 128 2.16 0.26 -4.80
N ILE A 129 3.28 -0.40 -4.55
CA ILE A 129 3.85 -0.64 -3.23
C ILE A 129 5.10 0.20 -3.08
N GLU A 130 5.06 1.12 -2.14
CA GLU A 130 6.18 1.95 -1.75
C GLU A 130 6.87 1.34 -0.52
N LEU A 131 8.18 1.13 -0.60
CA LEU A 131 8.98 0.94 0.59
C LEU A 131 9.64 2.28 0.92
N THR A 132 9.45 2.76 2.14
CA THR A 132 9.91 4.06 2.56
C THR A 132 10.72 3.99 3.85
N ALA A 133 11.84 4.73 3.89
CA ALA A 133 12.65 4.88 5.07
C ALA A 133 12.68 6.34 5.52
N LYS A 134 12.53 6.56 6.82
CA LYS A 134 12.68 7.88 7.43
C LYS A 134 14.11 8.39 7.27
N VAL A 135 14.25 9.69 7.08
CA VAL A 135 15.55 10.37 7.10
C VAL A 135 15.67 11.25 8.36
N PRO A 136 16.87 11.71 8.73
CA PRO A 136 17.03 12.64 9.84
C PRO A 136 16.15 13.88 9.66
N GLY A 137 15.36 14.21 10.68
CA GLY A 137 14.39 15.31 10.64
C GLY A 137 12.95 14.91 10.36
N HIS A 138 12.69 13.66 9.98
CA HIS A 138 11.33 13.15 9.69
C HIS A 138 10.30 13.55 10.76
N GLU A 139 10.63 13.35 12.03
CA GLU A 139 9.69 13.63 13.15
C GLU A 139 9.33 15.13 13.23
N ALA A 140 10.26 16.01 12.85
CA ALA A 140 10.00 17.46 12.81
C ALA A 140 9.09 17.82 11.64
N ASP A 141 9.26 17.17 10.49
CA ASP A 141 8.43 17.38 9.30
C ASP A 141 7.02 16.82 9.48
N MET A 142 6.84 15.81 10.35
CA MET A 142 5.54 15.23 10.69
C MET A 142 4.87 15.86 11.91
N ASP A 143 5.50 16.83 12.57
CA ASP A 143 4.94 17.56 13.72
C ASP A 143 4.04 18.71 13.24
N PRO A 144 2.71 18.65 13.45
CA PRO A 144 1.78 19.68 12.99
C PRO A 144 1.99 21.04 13.64
N THR A 145 2.74 21.11 14.75
CA THR A 145 3.10 22.39 15.40
C THR A 145 4.28 23.08 14.70
N ARG A 146 5.00 22.37 13.84
CA ARG A 146 6.22 22.83 13.16
C ARG A 146 6.09 22.93 11.64
N ASN A 147 5.33 22.03 11.03
CA ASN A 147 5.27 21.86 9.58
C ASN A 147 4.25 22.77 8.87
N HIS A 148 3.46 23.53 9.61
CA HIS A 148 2.44 24.46 9.09
C HIS A 148 1.41 23.78 8.15
N ALA A 149 1.16 22.48 8.27
CA ALA A 149 0.30 21.69 7.37
C ALA A 149 -1.09 22.31 7.17
N ARG A 150 -1.68 22.91 8.23
CA ARG A 150 -2.99 23.56 8.14
C ARG A 150 -2.94 24.78 7.23
N ALA A 151 -1.94 25.64 7.38
CA ALA A 151 -1.78 26.84 6.55
C ALA A 151 -1.58 26.47 5.07
N VAL A 152 -0.73 25.49 4.78
CA VAL A 152 -0.50 24.98 3.41
C VAL A 152 -1.81 24.49 2.78
N LEU A 153 -2.63 23.74 3.51
CA LEU A 153 -3.92 23.29 3.03
C LEU A 153 -4.88 24.46 2.72
N GLU A 154 -4.93 25.47 3.61
CA GLU A 154 -5.78 26.65 3.45
C GLU A 154 -5.35 27.48 2.23
N GLU A 155 -4.06 27.72 2.06
CA GLU A 155 -3.50 28.38 0.86
C GLU A 155 -3.86 27.66 -0.44
N TRP A 156 -3.73 26.32 -0.45
CA TRP A 156 -4.12 25.50 -1.59
C TRP A 156 -5.60 25.64 -1.92
N GLN A 157 -6.49 25.64 -0.93
CA GLN A 157 -7.94 25.82 -1.15
C GLN A 157 -8.27 27.22 -1.69
N ALA A 158 -7.61 28.25 -1.17
CA ALA A 158 -7.79 29.62 -1.64
C ALA A 158 -7.36 29.77 -3.11
N ALA A 159 -6.22 29.20 -3.49
CA ALA A 159 -5.71 29.22 -4.86
C ALA A 159 -6.69 28.49 -5.83
N LYS A 160 -7.25 27.36 -5.44
CA LYS A 160 -8.24 26.63 -6.25
C LYS A 160 -9.53 27.43 -6.46
N ALA A 161 -9.98 28.16 -5.44
CA ALA A 161 -11.19 28.99 -5.54
C ALA A 161 -11.00 30.13 -6.53
N GLN A 162 -9.80 30.69 -6.62
CA GLN A 162 -9.46 31.75 -7.58
C GLN A 162 -9.29 31.22 -9.02
N ALA A 163 -8.87 29.96 -9.19
CA ALA A 163 -8.63 29.36 -10.51
C ALA A 163 -9.88 28.78 -11.19
N ARG A 164 -11.04 28.71 -10.50
CA ARG A 164 -12.29 28.25 -11.09
C ARG A 164 -12.93 29.43 -11.89
N PRO A 165 -13.04 29.34 -13.23
CA PRO A 165 -13.85 30.28 -13.95
C PRO A 165 -15.33 30.20 -13.51
N ALA A 166 -15.99 31.35 -13.42
CA ALA A 166 -17.41 31.50 -13.09
C ALA A 166 -18.31 30.80 -14.13
#